data_7701360d85da25fb91a4fdeab5061a67
#
_entry.id   7701360d85da25fb91a4fdeab5061a67
#
_cell.length_a   1.000
_cell.length_b   1.000
_cell.length_c   1.000
_cell.angle_alpha   90.00
_cell.angle_beta   90.00
_cell.angle_gamma   90.00
#
_symmetry.space_group_name_H-M   'P 1'
#
loop_
_entity.id
_entity.type
_entity.pdbx_description
1 polymer ?
#
loop_
_entity_poly.entity_id
_entity_poly.type
_entity_poly.pdbx_seq_one_letter_code
_entity_poly.pdbx_strand_id
1 'polypeptide(L)'
;MKITRRQALLGLAGASSVGGLGAHELLDWTATDGPLSDAGMNGLLTVADIVHPAAPEDAERTISAYVGRLNDRRVRGLVTTLSELDSRSRRHYGASFGALSRAQGERLLARIGANRVQSRPEGTLAERVRYHLVNSVLYALLTRPAGTEPLGIGNPVGFPGGFASYTGEL
;
A
#
# COMPACT_ATOMS: atom_id res chain seq x y z
N MET A 1 -0.72 11.89 29.86
CA MET A 1 -0.02 12.47 28.69
C MET A 1 -0.33 11.58 27.50
N LYS A 2 -1.14 12.04 26.52
CA LYS A 2 -1.47 11.23 25.34
C LYS A 2 -0.35 11.40 24.31
N ILE A 3 0.47 10.37 24.13
CA ILE A 3 1.51 10.34 23.09
C ILE A 3 0.79 10.27 21.75
N THR A 4 1.00 11.25 20.88
CA THR A 4 0.43 11.24 19.52
C THR A 4 1.15 10.18 18.67
N ARG A 5 0.45 9.63 17.65
CA ARG A 5 1.02 8.62 16.71
C ARG A 5 2.36 9.08 16.12
N ARG A 6 2.50 10.40 15.87
CA ARG A 6 3.73 11.02 15.38
C ARG A 6 4.88 10.91 16.37
N GLN A 7 4.61 11.13 17.69
CA GLN A 7 5.64 11.02 18.73
C GLN A 7 6.10 9.59 18.95
N ALA A 8 5.21 8.61 18.76
CA ALA A 8 5.58 7.20 18.82
C ALA A 8 6.48 6.79 17.62
N LEU A 9 6.25 7.33 16.44
CA LEU A 9 7.08 7.10 15.25
C LEU A 9 8.46 7.76 15.38
N LEU A 10 8.54 8.97 15.95
CA LEU A 10 9.79 9.67 16.19
C LEU A 10 10.65 9.00 17.28
N GLY A 11 10.04 8.45 18.32
CA GLY A 11 10.75 7.75 19.40
C GLY A 11 11.40 6.44 18.96
N LEU A 12 10.95 5.82 17.89
CA LEU A 12 11.50 4.55 17.35
C LEU A 12 12.61 4.77 16.32
N ALA A 13 12.71 5.95 15.70
CA ALA A 13 13.78 6.27 14.76
C ALA A 13 15.17 6.35 15.43
N GLY A 14 15.22 6.48 16.75
CA GLY A 14 16.49 6.56 17.52
C GLY A 14 17.09 5.22 17.95
N ALA A 15 16.42 4.08 17.73
CA ALA A 15 16.83 2.81 18.33
C ALA A 15 17.22 1.69 17.35
N SER A 16 17.20 1.92 16.03
CA SER A 16 17.49 0.88 15.05
C SER A 16 18.48 1.33 13.99
N SER A 17 19.75 1.16 14.26
CA SER A 17 20.83 1.22 13.26
C SER A 17 20.88 -0.05 12.40
N VAL A 18 19.78 -0.43 11.78
CA VAL A 18 19.75 -1.52 10.80
C VAL A 18 19.15 -0.99 9.50
N GLY A 19 20.04 -0.64 8.56
CA GLY A 19 19.69 -0.46 7.15
C GLY A 19 19.15 0.90 6.74
N GLY A 20 19.91 1.97 6.89
CA GLY A 20 20.05 2.99 5.84
C GLY A 20 18.92 3.97 5.57
N LEU A 21 17.80 3.98 6.28
CA LEU A 21 16.79 5.03 6.15
C LEU A 21 16.85 5.92 7.38
N GLY A 22 17.29 7.16 7.21
CA GLY A 22 17.32 8.17 8.26
C GLY A 22 15.89 8.51 8.72
N ALA A 23 15.73 8.92 9.98
CA ALA A 23 14.45 9.38 10.53
C ALA A 23 13.78 10.43 9.65
N HIS A 24 14.53 11.18 8.88
CA HIS A 24 14.06 12.21 7.92
C HIS A 24 13.27 11.60 6.75
N GLU A 25 13.73 10.50 6.18
CA GLU A 25 13.02 9.84 5.06
C GLU A 25 11.69 9.24 5.48
N LEU A 26 11.60 8.70 6.70
CA LEU A 26 10.33 8.14 7.20
C LEU A 26 9.28 9.23 7.47
N LEU A 27 9.72 10.46 7.80
CA LEU A 27 8.81 11.59 8.04
C LEU A 27 8.14 12.09 6.76
N ASP A 28 8.80 11.98 5.61
CA ASP A 28 8.25 12.37 4.32
C ASP A 28 7.07 11.46 3.88
N TRP A 29 6.95 10.27 4.49
CA TRP A 29 5.92 9.28 4.14
C TRP A 29 4.71 9.31 5.08
N THR A 30 4.76 10.09 6.17
CA THR A 30 3.64 10.27 7.10
C THR A 30 3.11 11.69 7.01
N ALA A 31 1.80 11.84 6.79
CA ALA A 31 1.15 13.15 6.77
C ALA A 31 1.02 13.73 8.20
N THR A 32 0.91 15.05 8.29
CA THR A 32 0.69 15.76 9.56
C THR A 32 -0.68 15.41 10.15
N ASP A 33 -1.68 15.20 9.29
CA ASP A 33 -3.08 14.97 9.65
C ASP A 33 -3.61 13.59 9.24
N GLY A 34 -2.73 12.68 8.80
CA GLY A 34 -3.11 11.34 8.33
C GLY A 34 -2.00 10.30 8.46
N PRO A 35 -2.28 9.02 8.14
CA PRO A 35 -1.31 7.93 8.26
C PRO A 35 -0.24 7.94 7.16
N LEU A 36 -0.48 8.65 6.05
CA LEU A 36 0.43 8.74 4.89
C LEU A 36 0.51 10.16 4.36
N SER A 37 1.69 10.54 3.88
CA SER A 37 1.89 11.75 3.06
C SER A 37 1.34 11.54 1.63
N ASP A 38 1.26 12.64 0.85
CA ASP A 38 0.91 12.59 -0.57
C ASP A 38 1.86 11.65 -1.35
N ALA A 39 3.15 11.67 -1.04
CA ALA A 39 4.12 10.77 -1.65
C ALA A 39 3.81 9.29 -1.33
N GLY A 40 3.42 8.99 -0.09
CA GLY A 40 2.99 7.65 0.32
C GLY A 40 1.72 7.21 -0.39
N MET A 41 0.73 8.11 -0.50
CA MET A 41 -0.51 7.83 -1.22
C MET A 41 -0.26 7.61 -2.71
N ASN A 42 0.53 8.45 -3.38
CA ASN A 42 0.91 8.27 -4.78
C ASN A 42 1.60 6.93 -5.02
N GLY A 43 2.45 6.48 -4.07
CA GLY A 43 3.06 5.15 -4.14
C GLY A 43 2.02 4.02 -4.09
N LEU A 44 1.00 4.11 -3.23
CA LEU A 44 -0.08 3.12 -3.18
C LEU A 44 -1.00 3.17 -4.40
N LEU A 45 -1.27 4.36 -4.95
CA LEU A 45 -2.04 4.50 -6.19
C LEU A 45 -1.29 3.90 -7.39
N THR A 46 0.03 4.05 -7.44
CA THR A 46 0.85 3.34 -8.44
C THR A 46 0.77 1.83 -8.28
N VAL A 47 0.77 1.30 -7.05
CA VAL A 47 0.51 -0.14 -6.83
C VAL A 47 -0.89 -0.51 -7.32
N ALA A 48 -1.92 0.29 -7.01
CA ALA A 48 -3.30 0.04 -7.45
C ALA A 48 -3.41 -0.05 -8.98
N ASP A 49 -2.81 0.89 -9.68
CA ASP A 49 -2.77 0.90 -11.14
C ASP A 49 -2.08 -0.34 -11.72
N ILE A 50 -1.03 -0.84 -11.07
CA ILE A 50 -0.30 -2.05 -11.51
C ILE A 50 -1.12 -3.32 -11.28
N VAL A 51 -1.75 -3.47 -10.12
CA VAL A 51 -2.34 -4.74 -9.70
C VAL A 51 -3.84 -4.87 -10.03
N HIS A 52 -4.50 -3.77 -10.39
CA HIS A 52 -5.90 -3.74 -10.73
C HIS A 52 -6.10 -3.31 -12.20
N PRO A 53 -6.92 -4.02 -13.00
CA PRO A 53 -7.07 -3.75 -14.44
C PRO A 53 -7.71 -2.38 -14.73
N ALA A 54 -8.58 -1.93 -13.85
CA ALA A 54 -9.22 -0.62 -13.90
C ALA A 54 -9.47 -0.15 -12.46
N ALA A 55 -8.46 0.50 -11.87
CA ALA A 55 -8.60 1.04 -10.52
C ALA A 55 -9.80 2.03 -10.49
N PRO A 56 -10.72 1.89 -9.52
CA PRO A 56 -11.89 2.76 -9.45
C PRO A 56 -11.49 4.22 -9.20
N GLU A 57 -12.31 5.16 -9.69
CA GLU A 57 -12.05 6.61 -9.52
C GLU A 57 -11.91 7.03 -8.05
N ASP A 58 -12.55 6.31 -7.12
CA ASP A 58 -12.46 6.56 -5.70
C ASP A 58 -11.36 5.76 -4.98
N ALA A 59 -10.39 5.19 -5.73
CA ALA A 59 -9.32 4.36 -5.19
C ALA A 59 -8.53 5.06 -4.07
N GLU A 60 -8.20 6.34 -4.24
CA GLU A 60 -7.49 7.14 -3.24
C GLU A 60 -8.25 7.19 -1.92
N ARG A 61 -9.54 7.57 -1.95
CA ARG A 61 -10.40 7.62 -0.77
C ARG A 61 -10.54 6.25 -0.11
N THR A 62 -10.66 5.21 -0.91
CA THR A 62 -10.81 3.83 -0.44
C THR A 62 -9.55 3.33 0.24
N ILE A 63 -8.39 3.54 -0.36
CA ILE A 63 -7.08 3.17 0.18
C ILE A 63 -6.79 3.98 1.45
N SER A 64 -7.05 5.30 1.45
CA SER A 64 -6.89 6.17 2.62
C SER A 64 -7.73 5.70 3.80
N ALA A 65 -9.01 5.40 3.57
CA ALA A 65 -9.91 4.88 4.60
C ALA A 65 -9.46 3.53 5.15
N TYR A 66 -8.91 2.65 4.32
CA TYR A 66 -8.35 1.37 4.74
C TYR A 66 -7.09 1.58 5.60
N VAL A 67 -6.14 2.38 5.12
CA VAL A 67 -4.88 2.64 5.84
C VAL A 67 -5.15 3.30 7.20
N GLY A 68 -6.14 4.21 7.27
CA GLY A 68 -6.56 4.85 8.53
C GLY A 68 -7.08 3.89 9.60
N ARG A 69 -7.50 2.67 9.22
CA ARG A 69 -7.96 1.61 10.13
C ARG A 69 -6.85 0.64 10.54
N LEU A 70 -5.68 0.71 9.91
CA LEU A 70 -4.56 -0.14 10.27
C LEU A 70 -3.99 0.24 11.64
N ASN A 71 -3.49 -0.76 12.36
CA ASN A 71 -2.72 -0.49 13.58
C ASN A 71 -1.32 0.07 13.24
N ASP A 72 -0.66 0.68 14.22
CA ASP A 72 0.62 1.35 14.03
C ASP A 72 1.73 0.43 13.48
N ARG A 73 1.73 -0.86 13.84
CA ARG A 73 2.70 -1.84 13.31
C ARG A 73 2.53 -2.04 11.80
N ARG A 74 1.28 -2.14 11.34
CA ARG A 74 0.95 -2.30 9.92
C ARG A 74 1.28 -1.04 9.13
N VAL A 75 0.96 0.13 9.67
CA VAL A 75 1.30 1.43 9.05
C VAL A 75 2.82 1.57 8.92
N ARG A 76 3.59 1.29 9.99
CA ARG A 76 5.06 1.32 9.92
C ARG A 76 5.61 0.37 8.87
N GLY A 77 5.12 -0.87 8.81
CA GLY A 77 5.56 -1.84 7.81
C GLY A 77 5.30 -1.36 6.38
N LEU A 78 4.13 -0.75 6.16
CA LEU A 78 3.74 -0.19 4.87
C LEU A 78 4.68 0.98 4.49
N VAL A 79 4.85 1.97 5.37
CA VAL A 79 5.70 3.14 5.15
C VAL A 79 7.16 2.75 4.89
N THR A 80 7.73 1.88 5.73
CA THR A 80 9.10 1.40 5.55
C THR A 80 9.29 0.69 4.21
N THR A 81 8.30 -0.14 3.82
CA THR A 81 8.36 -0.87 2.55
C THR A 81 8.25 0.05 1.35
N LEU A 82 7.36 1.06 1.41
CA LEU A 82 7.25 2.10 0.37
C LEU A 82 8.55 2.88 0.23
N SER A 83 9.14 3.35 1.32
CA SER A 83 10.40 4.11 1.31
C SER A 83 11.55 3.31 0.70
N GLU A 84 11.67 2.02 1.04
CA GLU A 84 12.70 1.17 0.44
C GLU A 84 12.45 0.92 -1.06
N LEU A 85 11.19 0.73 -1.45
CA LEU A 85 10.80 0.58 -2.86
C LEU A 85 11.09 1.87 -3.65
N ASP A 86 10.79 3.04 -3.06
CA ASP A 86 11.10 4.35 -3.63
C ASP A 86 12.60 4.54 -3.83
N SER A 87 13.41 4.22 -2.83
CA SER A 87 14.87 4.25 -2.93
C SER A 87 15.39 3.37 -4.08
N ARG A 88 14.76 2.22 -4.33
CA ARG A 88 15.04 1.35 -5.50
C ARG A 88 14.63 2.02 -6.81
N SER A 89 13.45 2.66 -6.82
CA SER A 89 12.94 3.39 -7.97
C SER A 89 13.89 4.52 -8.38
N ARG A 90 14.27 5.37 -7.43
CA ARG A 90 15.20 6.48 -7.67
C ARG A 90 16.55 6.01 -8.22
N ARG A 91 17.11 4.95 -7.65
CA ARG A 91 18.40 4.40 -8.17
C ARG A 91 18.27 3.85 -9.58
N HIS A 92 17.12 3.34 -9.98
CA HIS A 92 16.97 2.65 -11.26
C HIS A 92 16.38 3.53 -12.37
N TYR A 93 15.45 4.41 -12.00
CA TYR A 93 14.73 5.27 -12.94
C TYR A 93 14.97 6.77 -12.74
N GLY A 94 15.69 7.18 -11.70
CA GLY A 94 15.89 8.58 -11.35
C GLY A 94 14.63 9.27 -10.80
N ALA A 95 13.55 8.53 -10.56
CA ALA A 95 12.25 9.04 -10.14
C ALA A 95 11.69 8.28 -8.95
N SER A 96 10.80 8.93 -8.18
CA SER A 96 10.06 8.28 -7.09
C SER A 96 9.17 7.17 -7.65
N PHE A 97 8.88 6.16 -6.81
CA PHE A 97 8.01 5.05 -7.22
C PHE A 97 6.61 5.53 -7.62
N GLY A 98 6.05 6.49 -6.87
CA GLY A 98 4.75 7.09 -7.17
C GLY A 98 4.70 7.94 -8.46
N ALA A 99 5.85 8.25 -9.06
CA ALA A 99 5.95 8.98 -10.33
C ALA A 99 6.23 8.05 -11.53
N LEU A 100 6.35 6.76 -11.32
CA LEU A 100 6.58 5.80 -12.41
C LEU A 100 5.32 5.60 -13.24
N SER A 101 5.49 5.40 -14.54
CA SER A 101 4.42 4.83 -15.35
C SER A 101 4.11 3.39 -14.91
N ARG A 102 2.89 2.91 -15.17
CA ARG A 102 2.48 1.52 -14.92
C ARG A 102 3.53 0.51 -15.39
N ALA A 103 3.97 0.62 -16.64
CA ALA A 103 4.96 -0.29 -17.21
C ALA A 103 6.33 -0.24 -16.52
N GLN A 104 6.75 0.91 -16.01
CA GLN A 104 7.98 1.03 -15.21
C GLN A 104 7.81 0.40 -13.84
N GLY A 105 6.67 0.66 -13.19
CA GLY A 105 6.33 0.05 -11.89
C GLY A 105 6.25 -1.47 -11.98
N GLU A 106 5.56 -2.01 -12.98
CA GLU A 106 5.51 -3.47 -13.25
C GLU A 106 6.90 -4.07 -13.41
N ARG A 107 7.77 -3.44 -14.21
CA ARG A 107 9.16 -3.90 -14.38
C ARG A 107 9.96 -3.85 -13.08
N LEU A 108 9.76 -2.81 -12.26
CA LEU A 108 10.44 -2.71 -10.97
C LEU A 108 9.98 -3.83 -10.03
N LEU A 109 8.67 -4.06 -9.91
CA LEU A 109 8.12 -5.13 -9.08
C LEU A 109 8.56 -6.51 -9.55
N ALA A 110 8.60 -6.74 -10.86
CA ALA A 110 9.12 -7.98 -11.43
C ALA A 110 10.62 -8.17 -11.16
N ARG A 111 11.41 -7.10 -11.27
CA ARG A 111 12.87 -7.11 -11.01
C ARG A 111 13.21 -7.46 -9.57
N ILE A 112 12.46 -6.95 -8.59
CA ILE A 112 12.62 -7.33 -7.18
C ILE A 112 12.03 -8.71 -6.87
N GLY A 113 11.28 -9.32 -7.79
CA GLY A 113 10.68 -10.64 -7.63
C GLY A 113 9.36 -10.66 -6.88
N ALA A 114 8.68 -9.52 -6.70
CA ALA A 114 7.43 -9.44 -5.95
C ALA A 114 6.30 -10.31 -6.52
N ASN A 115 6.33 -10.63 -7.81
CA ASN A 115 5.37 -11.49 -8.50
C ASN A 115 5.62 -13.00 -8.29
N ARG A 116 6.73 -13.40 -7.66
CA ARG A 116 7.15 -14.81 -7.55
C ARG A 116 7.28 -15.31 -6.12
N VAL A 117 7.10 -14.44 -5.13
CA VAL A 117 7.30 -14.78 -3.71
C VAL A 117 5.99 -14.90 -2.95
N GLN A 118 6.04 -15.60 -1.82
CA GLN A 118 4.97 -15.57 -0.84
C GLN A 118 4.99 -14.26 -0.03
N SER A 119 3.83 -13.80 0.43
CA SER A 119 3.76 -12.59 1.24
C SER A 119 4.21 -12.85 2.67
N ARG A 120 5.20 -12.07 3.16
CA ARG A 120 5.69 -12.13 4.54
C ARG A 120 5.94 -10.72 5.09
N PRO A 121 5.49 -10.41 6.32
CA PRO A 121 5.62 -9.06 6.89
C PRO A 121 7.06 -8.66 7.21
N GLU A 122 7.92 -9.62 7.51
CA GLU A 122 9.31 -9.41 7.98
C GLU A 122 10.32 -10.10 7.05
N GLY A 123 9.91 -10.40 5.82
CA GLY A 123 10.74 -11.07 4.83
C GLY A 123 11.63 -10.11 4.03
N THR A 124 12.08 -10.58 2.87
CA THR A 124 12.79 -9.78 1.86
C THR A 124 11.93 -8.60 1.39
N LEU A 125 12.52 -7.63 0.70
CA LEU A 125 11.75 -6.51 0.13
C LEU A 125 10.59 -7.01 -0.74
N ALA A 126 10.82 -8.01 -1.58
CA ALA A 126 9.78 -8.60 -2.45
C ALA A 126 8.58 -9.14 -1.65
N GLU A 127 8.86 -9.91 -0.59
CA GLU A 127 7.84 -10.49 0.29
C GLU A 127 7.08 -9.41 1.07
N ARG A 128 7.79 -8.37 1.55
CA ARG A 128 7.20 -7.22 2.24
C ARG A 128 6.35 -6.36 1.30
N VAL A 129 6.81 -6.10 0.08
CA VAL A 129 6.03 -5.40 -0.96
C VAL A 129 4.72 -6.15 -1.20
N ARG A 130 4.79 -7.47 -1.36
CA ARG A 130 3.58 -8.28 -1.54
C ARG A 130 2.66 -8.20 -0.33
N TYR A 131 3.20 -8.27 0.90
CA TYR A 131 2.41 -8.25 2.13
C TYR A 131 1.84 -6.88 2.46
N HIS A 132 2.70 -5.85 2.51
CA HIS A 132 2.32 -4.52 3.00
C HIS A 132 1.68 -3.64 1.94
N LEU A 133 2.05 -3.79 0.66
CA LEU A 133 1.56 -2.93 -0.41
C LEU A 133 0.50 -3.63 -1.26
N VAL A 134 0.87 -4.67 -1.98
CA VAL A 134 -0.02 -5.35 -2.93
C VAL A 134 -1.27 -5.90 -2.24
N ASN A 135 -1.12 -6.69 -1.17
CA ASN A 135 -2.26 -7.29 -0.47
C ASN A 135 -3.12 -6.21 0.21
N SER A 136 -2.52 -5.13 0.74
CA SER A 136 -3.28 -4.05 1.37
C SER A 136 -4.12 -3.28 0.36
N VAL A 137 -3.55 -2.97 -0.80
CA VAL A 137 -4.27 -2.29 -1.89
C VAL A 137 -5.38 -3.19 -2.46
N LEU A 138 -5.06 -4.44 -2.77
CA LEU A 138 -6.07 -5.39 -3.25
C LEU A 138 -7.20 -5.57 -2.24
N TYR A 139 -6.89 -5.73 -0.96
CA TYR A 139 -7.91 -5.85 0.08
C TYR A 139 -8.79 -4.59 0.14
N ALA A 140 -8.18 -3.39 0.12
CA ALA A 140 -8.93 -2.14 0.13
C ALA A 140 -9.90 -2.03 -1.05
N LEU A 141 -9.45 -2.38 -2.26
CA LEU A 141 -10.25 -2.26 -3.47
C LEU A 141 -11.28 -3.39 -3.59
N LEU A 142 -10.88 -4.66 -3.41
CA LEU A 142 -11.72 -5.82 -3.68
C LEU A 142 -12.78 -6.11 -2.60
N THR A 143 -12.76 -5.41 -1.48
CA THR A 143 -13.84 -5.47 -0.47
C THR A 143 -15.03 -4.57 -0.81
N ARG A 144 -15.03 -3.90 -1.97
CA ARG A 144 -16.07 -2.98 -2.41
C ARG A 144 -16.56 -3.33 -3.82
N PRO A 145 -17.87 -3.13 -4.12
CA PRO A 145 -18.41 -3.40 -5.45
C PRO A 145 -17.67 -2.69 -6.59
N ALA A 146 -17.38 -1.39 -6.43
CA ALA A 146 -16.65 -0.61 -7.43
C ALA A 146 -15.26 -1.18 -7.79
N GLY A 147 -14.62 -1.91 -6.86
CA GLY A 147 -13.33 -2.57 -7.12
C GLY A 147 -13.45 -3.96 -7.73
N THR A 148 -14.60 -4.62 -7.59
CA THR A 148 -14.81 -5.99 -8.09
C THR A 148 -15.60 -6.04 -9.40
N GLU A 149 -16.40 -5.00 -9.68
CA GLU A 149 -17.19 -4.90 -10.91
C GLU A 149 -16.33 -5.03 -12.19
N PRO A 150 -15.16 -4.37 -12.33
CA PRO A 150 -14.29 -4.54 -13.49
C PRO A 150 -13.74 -5.96 -13.66
N LEU A 151 -13.83 -6.79 -12.61
CA LEU A 151 -13.43 -8.20 -12.62
C LEU A 151 -14.62 -9.14 -12.90
N GLY A 152 -15.81 -8.60 -13.14
CA GLY A 152 -17.04 -9.37 -13.34
C GLY A 152 -17.62 -9.93 -12.03
N ILE A 153 -17.20 -9.43 -10.88
CA ILE A 153 -17.69 -9.85 -9.55
C ILE A 153 -18.60 -8.74 -9.00
N GLY A 154 -19.90 -8.87 -9.19
CA GLY A 154 -20.88 -7.86 -8.80
C GLY A 154 -21.01 -7.64 -7.29
N ASN A 155 -20.81 -8.69 -6.47
CA ASN A 155 -20.89 -8.62 -5.02
C ASN A 155 -19.68 -9.32 -4.36
N PRO A 156 -18.71 -8.59 -3.82
CA PRO A 156 -17.60 -9.21 -3.11
C PRO A 156 -18.09 -9.90 -1.81
N VAL A 157 -17.47 -11.02 -1.49
CA VAL A 157 -17.76 -11.77 -0.24
C VAL A 157 -17.54 -10.86 0.97
N GLY A 158 -18.56 -10.79 1.85
CA GLY A 158 -18.52 -9.95 3.05
C GLY A 158 -19.04 -8.51 2.86
N PHE A 159 -19.48 -8.14 1.66
CA PHE A 159 -20.18 -6.87 1.45
C PHE A 159 -21.61 -6.97 2.00
N PRO A 160 -22.11 -5.95 2.77
CA PRO A 160 -23.50 -5.93 3.21
C PRO A 160 -24.45 -5.96 2.02
N GLY A 161 -25.29 -6.97 1.92
CA GLY A 161 -26.15 -7.22 0.75
C GLY A 161 -25.63 -8.29 -0.20
N GLY A 162 -24.41 -8.81 0.01
CA GLY A 162 -23.84 -9.89 -0.80
C GLY A 162 -24.65 -11.18 -0.84
N PHE A 163 -25.50 -11.43 0.16
CA PHE A 163 -26.43 -12.57 0.16
C PHE A 163 -27.53 -12.46 -0.88
N ALA A 164 -27.92 -11.28 -1.34
CA ALA A 164 -28.92 -11.13 -2.38
C ALA A 164 -28.49 -11.79 -3.70
N SER A 165 -27.18 -11.83 -3.99
CA SER A 165 -26.65 -12.52 -5.16
C SER A 165 -26.65 -14.05 -5.05
N TYR A 166 -26.78 -14.60 -3.83
CA TYR A 166 -26.89 -16.06 -3.62
C TYR A 166 -28.32 -16.56 -3.70
N THR A 167 -29.33 -15.70 -3.67
CA THR A 167 -30.74 -16.07 -3.71
C THR A 167 -31.30 -16.21 -5.13
N GLY A 168 -30.49 -15.94 -6.17
CA GLY A 168 -30.89 -16.20 -7.56
C GLY A 168 -31.97 -15.26 -8.11
N GLU A 169 -32.28 -14.18 -7.43
CA GLU A 169 -33.10 -13.10 -7.97
C GLU A 169 -32.22 -12.17 -8.81
N LEU A 170 -32.03 -12.55 -10.07
CA LEU A 170 -31.48 -11.73 -11.14
C LEU A 170 -32.65 -11.14 -11.94
#